data_73807c600d261176873e8c1b6ab3c0e4
#
_entry.id   73807c600d261176873e8c1b6ab3c0e4
#
_cell.length_a   1.000
_cell.length_b   1.000
_cell.length_c   1.000
_cell.angle_alpha   90.00
_cell.angle_beta   90.00
_cell.angle_gamma   90.00
#
_symmetry.space_group_name_H-M   'P 1'
#
loop_
_entity.id
_entity.type
_entity.pdbx_description
1 polymer ?
#
loop_
_entity_poly.entity_id
_entity_poly.type
_entity_poly.pdbx_seq_one_letter_code
_entity_poly.pdbx_strand_id
1 'polypeptide(L)'
;MASPADSSLYLPLRQRMVDTQLRARGITDERVLGAMARLPRHEFAPQRYRDQAYEDHPLPIAEGQTISQPYIVAIMLEALALRPTDRVLEIGTGSGYVTALLAELTADVISIERHPPLADAARELLARMGYTNARVITGDGSRGLPEAAPYDVTIVSAAAAQLPRELVEQLAEGGRLIIPVGWEDSQQLQLIEKRSGQPCTSLRELCRFVPLISDKS
;
A
#
# COMPACT_ATOMS: atom_id res chain seq x y z
N MET A 1 16.47 6.04 14.17
CA MET A 1 16.91 7.25 13.43
C MET A 1 17.95 6.80 12.41
N ALA A 2 17.78 7.14 11.11
CA ALA A 2 18.74 6.83 10.07
C ALA A 2 20.08 7.50 10.39
N SER A 3 21.20 6.85 10.03
CA SER A 3 22.53 7.44 10.17
C SER A 3 22.61 8.74 9.36
N PRO A 4 23.35 9.78 9.83
CA PRO A 4 23.57 11.02 9.05
C PRO A 4 24.13 10.78 7.64
N ALA A 5 24.90 9.71 7.43
CA ALA A 5 25.42 9.31 6.13
C ALA A 5 24.33 8.79 5.19
N ASP A 6 23.31 8.05 5.70
CA ASP A 6 22.16 7.59 4.92
C ASP A 6 21.28 8.74 4.43
N SER A 7 21.08 9.76 5.26
CA SER A 7 20.27 10.91 4.88
C SER A 7 20.90 11.75 3.76
N SER A 8 22.22 11.83 3.68
CA SER A 8 22.92 12.59 2.65
C SER A 8 22.89 11.93 1.26
N LEU A 9 22.95 10.59 1.22
CA LEU A 9 22.96 9.81 -0.02
C LEU A 9 21.56 9.68 -0.64
N TYR A 10 20.58 9.29 0.18
CA TYR A 10 19.26 8.92 -0.32
C TYR A 10 18.26 10.08 -0.39
N LEU A 11 18.47 11.19 0.32
CA LEU A 11 17.57 12.34 0.27
C LEU A 11 17.45 12.95 -1.13
N PRO A 12 18.53 13.19 -1.90
CA PRO A 12 18.41 13.69 -3.27
C PRO A 12 17.69 12.72 -4.21
N LEU A 13 17.93 11.41 -4.06
CA LEU A 13 17.28 10.37 -4.88
C LEU A 13 15.77 10.32 -4.61
N ARG A 14 15.38 10.40 -3.33
CA ARG A 14 13.98 10.44 -2.92
C ARG A 14 13.28 11.69 -3.43
N GLN A 15 13.89 12.86 -3.33
CA GLN A 15 13.34 14.11 -3.86
C GLN A 15 13.17 14.02 -5.37
N ARG A 16 14.19 13.53 -6.08
CA ARG A 16 14.11 13.31 -7.53
C ARG A 16 12.97 12.35 -7.91
N MET A 17 12.77 11.25 -7.17
CA MET A 17 11.64 10.35 -7.39
C MET A 17 10.31 11.10 -7.32
N VAL A 18 10.10 11.90 -6.27
CA VAL A 18 8.86 12.68 -6.09
C VAL A 18 8.66 13.68 -7.23
N ASP A 19 9.69 14.41 -7.60
CA ASP A 19 9.57 15.49 -8.60
C ASP A 19 9.40 14.93 -10.02
N THR A 20 10.21 13.91 -10.41
CA THR A 20 10.29 13.49 -11.80
C THR A 20 9.45 12.27 -12.14
N GLN A 21 9.15 11.42 -11.15
CA GLN A 21 8.38 10.18 -11.38
C GLN A 21 6.94 10.28 -10.90
N LEU A 22 6.65 11.14 -9.90
CA LEU A 22 5.31 11.28 -9.35
C LEU A 22 4.65 12.58 -9.82
N ARG A 23 5.16 13.74 -9.41
CA ARG A 23 4.59 15.06 -9.75
C ARG A 23 4.56 15.29 -11.25
N ALA A 24 5.64 15.02 -11.96
CA ALA A 24 5.73 15.19 -13.42
C ALA A 24 4.78 14.26 -14.20
N ARG A 25 4.27 13.21 -13.57
CA ARG A 25 3.30 12.27 -14.15
C ARG A 25 1.88 12.46 -13.65
N GLY A 26 1.60 13.59 -12.99
CA GLY A 26 0.23 14.00 -12.67
C GLY A 26 -0.24 13.67 -11.26
N ILE A 27 0.63 13.20 -10.36
CA ILE A 27 0.28 13.12 -8.93
C ILE A 27 0.26 14.54 -8.37
N THR A 28 -0.86 14.94 -7.80
CA THR A 28 -1.12 16.32 -7.33
C THR A 28 -1.44 16.41 -5.84
N ASP A 29 -1.74 15.30 -5.18
CA ASP A 29 -1.99 15.30 -3.73
C ASP A 29 -0.70 15.57 -2.95
N GLU A 30 -0.56 16.80 -2.44
CA GLU A 30 0.62 17.25 -1.70
C GLU A 30 0.84 16.47 -0.39
N ARG A 31 -0.20 15.86 0.18
CA ARG A 31 -0.06 15.00 1.37
C ARG A 31 0.62 13.69 0.99
N VAL A 32 0.20 13.08 -0.11
CA VAL A 32 0.82 11.86 -0.66
C VAL A 32 2.26 12.13 -1.07
N LEU A 33 2.50 13.17 -1.87
CA LEU A 33 3.85 13.57 -2.29
C LEU A 33 4.75 13.87 -1.08
N GLY A 34 4.24 14.59 -0.09
CA GLY A 34 4.96 14.92 1.14
C GLY A 34 5.30 13.69 1.99
N ALA A 35 4.38 12.74 2.13
CA ALA A 35 4.65 11.47 2.83
C ALA A 35 5.74 10.66 2.10
N MET A 36 5.65 10.54 0.78
CA MET A 36 6.66 9.82 -0.02
C MET A 36 8.01 10.55 -0.06
N ALA A 37 8.03 11.89 0.09
CA ALA A 37 9.26 12.67 0.22
C ALA A 37 9.93 12.50 1.59
N ARG A 38 9.18 12.21 2.65
CA ARG A 38 9.72 12.00 4.00
C ARG A 38 10.16 10.57 4.26
N LEU A 39 9.33 9.60 3.85
CA LEU A 39 9.54 8.18 4.18
C LEU A 39 10.76 7.59 3.45
N PRO A 40 11.75 7.01 4.18
CA PRO A 40 12.94 6.44 3.58
C PRO A 40 12.66 5.06 2.97
N ARG A 41 12.17 5.02 1.72
CA ARG A 41 11.80 3.79 1.01
C ARG A 41 12.92 2.74 0.98
N HIS A 42 14.20 3.16 0.94
CA HIS A 42 15.35 2.26 0.96
C HIS A 42 15.45 1.42 2.24
N GLU A 43 14.86 1.86 3.37
CA GLU A 43 14.80 1.06 4.61
C GLU A 43 13.85 -0.15 4.49
N PHE A 44 12.87 -0.09 3.60
CA PHE A 44 11.94 -1.17 3.31
C PHE A 44 12.45 -2.13 2.23
N ALA A 45 13.55 -1.79 1.55
CA ALA A 45 14.17 -2.61 0.51
C ALA A 45 15.25 -3.51 1.11
N PRO A 46 15.40 -4.75 0.62
CA PRO A 46 16.56 -5.57 0.94
C PRO A 46 17.86 -4.84 0.62
N GLN A 47 18.90 -5.03 1.43
CA GLN A 47 20.16 -4.28 1.32
C GLN A 47 20.73 -4.26 -0.11
N ARG A 48 20.65 -5.37 -0.83
CA ARG A 48 21.13 -5.50 -2.23
C ARG A 48 20.38 -4.65 -3.24
N TYR A 49 19.21 -4.10 -2.89
CA TYR A 49 18.37 -3.28 -3.77
C TYR A 49 18.19 -1.84 -3.26
N ARG A 50 18.86 -1.44 -2.17
CA ARG A 50 18.72 -0.10 -1.59
C ARG A 50 19.07 1.01 -2.57
N ASP A 51 20.08 0.80 -3.41
CA ASP A 51 20.51 1.78 -4.42
C ASP A 51 19.45 2.00 -5.52
N GLN A 52 18.56 1.01 -5.74
CA GLN A 52 17.45 1.07 -6.69
C GLN A 52 16.14 1.48 -6.03
N ALA A 53 16.12 1.77 -4.72
CA ALA A 53 14.89 1.99 -3.97
C ALA A 53 14.04 3.18 -4.48
N TYR A 54 14.66 4.11 -5.19
CA TYR A 54 14.02 5.30 -5.73
C TYR A 54 13.86 5.29 -7.25
N GLU A 55 14.10 4.15 -7.89
CA GLU A 55 13.80 3.91 -9.30
C GLU A 55 12.33 3.52 -9.49
N ASP A 56 11.75 3.83 -10.66
CA ASP A 56 10.33 3.67 -10.93
C ASP A 56 9.98 2.23 -11.41
N HIS A 57 10.33 1.26 -10.59
CA HIS A 57 9.99 -0.15 -10.80
C HIS A 57 9.78 -0.89 -9.48
N PRO A 58 9.09 -2.07 -9.49
CA PRO A 58 8.96 -2.90 -8.30
C PRO A 58 10.31 -3.51 -7.90
N LEU A 59 10.52 -3.74 -6.59
CA LEU A 59 11.72 -4.36 -6.06
C LEU A 59 11.39 -5.71 -5.41
N PRO A 60 12.16 -6.78 -5.72
CA PRO A 60 11.96 -8.08 -5.08
C PRO A 60 12.25 -8.04 -3.57
N ILE A 61 11.39 -8.71 -2.80
CA ILE A 61 11.59 -9.00 -1.37
C ILE A 61 11.54 -10.51 -1.13
N ALA A 62 11.49 -10.93 0.14
CA ALA A 62 11.34 -12.35 0.49
C ALA A 62 9.99 -12.93 0.00
N GLU A 63 9.85 -14.24 0.08
CA GLU A 63 8.61 -14.99 -0.25
C GLU A 63 8.13 -14.78 -1.71
N GLY A 64 9.03 -14.41 -2.64
CA GLY A 64 8.64 -14.12 -4.02
C GLY A 64 7.78 -12.86 -4.19
N GLN A 65 7.69 -12.01 -3.17
CA GLN A 65 6.89 -10.80 -3.19
C GLN A 65 7.72 -9.60 -3.66
N THR A 66 7.07 -8.43 -3.79
CA THR A 66 7.73 -7.20 -4.23
C THR A 66 7.28 -5.99 -3.41
N ILE A 67 8.15 -4.98 -3.31
CA ILE A 67 7.70 -3.61 -3.02
C ILE A 67 7.19 -3.04 -4.33
N SER A 68 5.95 -2.57 -4.38
CA SER A 68 5.33 -2.03 -5.59
C SER A 68 6.06 -0.79 -6.10
N GLN A 69 6.01 -0.57 -7.42
CA GLN A 69 6.55 0.62 -8.10
C GLN A 69 6.07 1.91 -7.42
N PRO A 70 6.95 2.91 -7.18
CA PRO A 70 6.57 4.16 -6.51
C PRO A 70 5.36 4.87 -7.14
N TYR A 71 5.32 4.95 -8.46
CA TYR A 71 4.21 5.61 -9.16
C TYR A 71 2.86 4.92 -8.94
N ILE A 72 2.82 3.60 -8.99
CA ILE A 72 1.59 2.84 -8.73
C ILE A 72 1.11 3.04 -7.29
N VAL A 73 2.02 3.03 -6.32
CA VAL A 73 1.68 3.34 -4.92
C VAL A 73 1.08 4.74 -4.79
N ALA A 74 1.70 5.75 -5.43
CA ALA A 74 1.20 7.12 -5.40
C ALA A 74 -0.21 7.25 -5.99
N ILE A 75 -0.46 6.61 -7.15
CA ILE A 75 -1.81 6.57 -7.76
C ILE A 75 -2.84 5.95 -6.82
N MET A 76 -2.49 4.81 -6.19
CA MET A 76 -3.40 4.15 -5.25
C MET A 76 -3.76 5.05 -4.08
N LEU A 77 -2.77 5.69 -3.45
CA LEU A 77 -2.98 6.58 -2.30
C LEU A 77 -3.77 7.84 -2.69
N GLU A 78 -3.44 8.48 -3.83
CA GLU A 78 -4.15 9.66 -4.32
C GLU A 78 -5.60 9.34 -4.68
N ALA A 79 -5.85 8.22 -5.39
CA ALA A 79 -7.20 7.80 -5.77
C ALA A 79 -8.10 7.54 -4.56
N LEU A 80 -7.52 7.08 -3.46
CA LEU A 80 -8.25 6.87 -2.21
C LEU A 80 -8.64 8.18 -1.50
N ALA A 81 -8.08 9.33 -1.86
CA ALA A 81 -8.36 10.63 -1.25
C ALA A 81 -8.38 10.54 0.30
N LEU A 82 -7.30 10.01 0.88
CA LEU A 82 -7.17 9.68 2.30
C LEU A 82 -7.43 10.89 3.21
N ARG A 83 -8.11 10.66 4.32
CA ARG A 83 -8.36 11.67 5.35
C ARG A 83 -7.57 11.34 6.62
N PRO A 84 -7.14 12.33 7.40
CA PRO A 84 -6.42 12.08 8.65
C PRO A 84 -7.21 11.24 9.68
N THR A 85 -8.54 11.20 9.57
CA THR A 85 -9.42 10.45 10.46
C THR A 85 -9.77 9.05 9.95
N ASP A 86 -9.37 8.71 8.71
CA ASP A 86 -9.74 7.43 8.10
C ASP A 86 -9.16 6.25 8.87
N ARG A 87 -9.98 5.22 8.98
CA ARG A 87 -9.61 3.89 9.47
C ARG A 87 -9.38 2.98 8.28
N VAL A 88 -8.18 2.44 8.16
CA VAL A 88 -7.70 1.77 6.95
C VAL A 88 -7.48 0.28 7.19
N LEU A 89 -7.96 -0.54 6.25
CA LEU A 89 -7.54 -1.92 6.07
C LEU A 89 -6.58 -2.02 4.89
N GLU A 90 -5.39 -2.55 5.12
CA GLU A 90 -4.44 -2.93 4.07
C GLU A 90 -4.36 -4.44 3.95
N ILE A 91 -4.37 -4.96 2.71
CA ILE A 91 -4.16 -6.38 2.41
C ILE A 91 -2.90 -6.52 1.58
N GLY A 92 -1.92 -7.26 2.12
CA GLY A 92 -0.59 -7.40 1.56
C GLY A 92 0.39 -6.37 2.12
N THR A 93 0.77 -6.50 3.40
CA THR A 93 1.78 -5.66 4.07
C THR A 93 3.12 -5.66 3.33
N GLY A 94 3.56 -6.84 2.89
CA GLY A 94 4.85 -7.03 2.24
C GLY A 94 6.01 -6.51 3.10
N SER A 95 6.72 -5.51 2.59
CA SER A 95 7.81 -4.84 3.32
C SER A 95 7.35 -3.87 4.40
N GLY A 96 6.06 -3.48 4.44
CA GLY A 96 5.52 -2.43 5.31
C GLY A 96 5.63 -1.01 4.74
N TYR A 97 6.09 -0.82 3.50
CA TYR A 97 6.25 0.52 2.91
C TYR A 97 4.92 1.25 2.74
N VAL A 98 3.91 0.58 2.17
CA VAL A 98 2.57 1.16 2.01
C VAL A 98 1.91 1.33 3.37
N THR A 99 2.06 0.37 4.29
CA THR A 99 1.58 0.47 5.68
C THR A 99 2.10 1.75 6.36
N ALA A 100 3.41 2.04 6.21
CA ALA A 100 4.02 3.25 6.78
C ALA A 100 3.47 4.54 6.14
N LEU A 101 3.26 4.56 4.81
CA LEU A 101 2.64 5.70 4.11
C LEU A 101 1.20 5.93 4.59
N LEU A 102 0.42 4.87 4.77
CA LEU A 102 -0.93 4.94 5.32
C LEU A 102 -0.91 5.50 6.74
N ALA A 103 0.03 5.04 7.59
CA ALA A 103 0.18 5.53 8.95
C ALA A 103 0.57 7.01 9.04
N GLU A 104 1.31 7.54 8.05
CA GLU A 104 1.60 8.98 7.90
C GLU A 104 0.36 9.82 7.51
N LEU A 105 -0.60 9.19 6.83
CA LEU A 105 -1.71 9.89 6.19
C LEU A 105 -3.05 9.75 6.92
N THR A 106 -3.18 8.76 7.83
CA THR A 106 -4.45 8.37 8.45
C THR A 106 -4.32 8.07 9.95
N ALA A 107 -5.47 7.90 10.64
CA ALA A 107 -5.50 7.70 12.10
C ALA A 107 -5.16 6.29 12.55
N ASP A 108 -5.64 5.27 11.83
CA ASP A 108 -5.57 3.86 12.26
C ASP A 108 -5.41 2.95 11.03
N VAL A 109 -4.40 2.11 11.05
CA VAL A 109 -4.07 1.16 9.97
C VAL A 109 -4.03 -0.25 10.51
N ILE A 110 -4.86 -1.12 9.94
CA ILE A 110 -4.76 -2.56 10.12
C ILE A 110 -4.24 -3.15 8.82
N SER A 111 -3.11 -3.83 8.86
CA SER A 111 -2.49 -4.47 7.69
C SER A 111 -2.43 -5.98 7.87
N ILE A 112 -2.82 -6.73 6.85
CA ILE A 112 -2.81 -8.21 6.89
C ILE A 112 -1.75 -8.73 5.92
N GLU A 113 -0.90 -9.61 6.42
CA GLU A 113 0.15 -10.30 5.64
C GLU A 113 0.04 -11.81 5.83
N ARG A 114 -0.01 -12.54 4.70
CA ARG A 114 -0.12 -14.00 4.75
C ARG A 114 1.20 -14.71 5.09
N HIS A 115 2.34 -14.11 4.74
CA HIS A 115 3.67 -14.67 4.98
C HIS A 115 4.20 -14.25 6.35
N PRO A 116 4.29 -15.18 7.35
CA PRO A 116 4.76 -14.81 8.68
C PRO A 116 6.12 -14.11 8.71
N PRO A 117 7.14 -14.52 7.90
CA PRO A 117 8.43 -13.83 7.91
C PRO A 117 8.34 -12.36 7.46
N LEU A 118 7.46 -12.04 6.49
CA LEU A 118 7.24 -10.66 6.04
C LEU A 118 6.49 -9.85 7.11
N ALA A 119 5.44 -10.45 7.70
CA ALA A 119 4.67 -9.80 8.76
C ALA A 119 5.55 -9.43 9.96
N ASP A 120 6.43 -10.35 10.39
CA ASP A 120 7.33 -10.11 11.52
C ASP A 120 8.36 -9.02 11.20
N ALA A 121 8.99 -9.09 10.03
CA ALA A 121 9.94 -8.07 9.59
C ALA A 121 9.30 -6.68 9.47
N ALA A 122 8.07 -6.61 8.94
CA ALA A 122 7.32 -5.35 8.82
C ALA A 122 6.96 -4.78 10.21
N ARG A 123 6.50 -5.61 11.17
CA ARG A 123 6.22 -5.17 12.55
C ARG A 123 7.46 -4.57 13.22
N GLU A 124 8.60 -5.26 13.11
CA GLU A 124 9.85 -4.79 13.68
C GLU A 124 10.30 -3.46 13.06
N LEU A 125 10.20 -3.34 11.73
CA LEU A 125 10.58 -2.12 11.03
C LEU A 125 9.67 -0.95 11.40
N LEU A 126 8.35 -1.13 11.36
CA LEU A 126 7.37 -0.11 11.72
C LEU A 126 7.54 0.36 13.16
N ALA A 127 7.73 -0.57 14.11
CA ALA A 127 7.98 -0.25 15.52
C ALA A 127 9.29 0.53 15.69
N ARG A 128 10.37 0.12 15.01
CA ARG A 128 11.66 0.83 15.03
C ARG A 128 11.56 2.24 14.44
N MET A 129 10.69 2.45 13.46
CA MET A 129 10.41 3.76 12.86
C MET A 129 9.44 4.62 13.69
N GLY A 130 8.86 4.06 14.76
CA GLY A 130 8.00 4.79 15.71
C GLY A 130 6.51 4.84 15.30
N TYR A 131 6.06 4.02 14.36
CA TYR A 131 4.63 3.95 14.02
C TYR A 131 3.86 3.19 15.10
N THR A 132 2.96 3.88 15.79
CA THR A 132 2.10 3.33 16.85
C THR A 132 0.65 3.15 16.41
N ASN A 133 0.29 3.73 15.27
CA ASN A 133 -1.04 3.70 14.68
C ASN A 133 -1.18 2.68 13.54
N ALA A 134 -0.20 1.79 13.36
CA ALA A 134 -0.23 0.71 12.39
C ALA A 134 -0.06 -0.65 13.09
N ARG A 135 -0.98 -1.57 12.82
CA ARG A 135 -0.96 -2.92 13.37
C ARG A 135 -0.91 -3.95 12.23
N VAL A 136 0.12 -4.80 12.21
CA VAL A 136 0.26 -5.88 11.25
C VAL A 136 -0.26 -7.19 11.84
N ILE A 137 -1.15 -7.86 11.12
CA ILE A 137 -1.74 -9.17 11.49
C ILE A 137 -1.23 -10.21 10.49
N THR A 138 -0.79 -11.36 10.98
CA THR A 138 -0.44 -12.50 10.12
C THR A 138 -1.69 -13.32 9.83
N GLY A 139 -2.03 -13.51 8.55
CA GLY A 139 -3.20 -14.27 8.16
C GLY A 139 -3.61 -14.11 6.70
N ASP A 140 -4.68 -14.80 6.32
CA ASP A 140 -5.31 -14.66 5.00
C ASP A 140 -6.19 -13.40 4.95
N GLY A 141 -5.73 -12.39 4.19
CA GLY A 141 -6.45 -11.12 4.01
C GLY A 141 -7.48 -11.14 2.87
N SER A 142 -7.62 -12.24 2.14
CA SER A 142 -8.51 -12.29 0.96
C SER A 142 -9.98 -11.99 1.27
N ARG A 143 -10.38 -12.21 2.53
CA ARG A 143 -11.72 -11.91 3.06
C ARG A 143 -11.77 -10.68 3.96
N GLY A 144 -10.69 -9.92 4.05
CA GLY A 144 -10.59 -8.79 4.97
C GLY A 144 -10.50 -9.21 6.44
N LEU A 145 -11.05 -8.37 7.32
CA LEU A 145 -11.09 -8.58 8.77
C LEU A 145 -12.46 -8.10 9.31
N PRO A 146 -13.49 -8.94 9.21
CA PRO A 146 -14.88 -8.55 9.53
C PRO A 146 -15.07 -8.07 10.97
N GLU A 147 -14.32 -8.67 11.93
CA GLU A 147 -14.42 -8.32 13.35
C GLU A 147 -13.93 -6.91 13.68
N ALA A 148 -13.20 -6.28 12.78
CA ALA A 148 -12.73 -4.92 12.93
C ALA A 148 -13.41 -3.93 11.96
N ALA A 149 -14.36 -4.38 11.13
CA ALA A 149 -15.15 -3.52 10.24
C ALA A 149 -16.11 -2.59 11.04
N PRO A 150 -16.60 -1.47 10.43
CA PRO A 150 -16.36 -1.03 9.08
C PRO A 150 -15.07 -0.24 8.90
N TYR A 151 -14.59 -0.13 7.63
CA TYR A 151 -13.43 0.64 7.24
C TYR A 151 -13.81 1.83 6.35
N ASP A 152 -13.16 2.97 6.56
CA ASP A 152 -13.31 4.12 5.66
C ASP A 152 -12.57 3.88 4.34
N VAL A 153 -11.45 3.14 4.43
CA VAL A 153 -10.60 2.83 3.28
C VAL A 153 -10.09 1.40 3.36
N THR A 154 -10.07 0.74 2.20
CA THR A 154 -9.36 -0.53 2.01
C THR A 154 -8.39 -0.41 0.83
N ILE A 155 -7.15 -0.85 1.00
CA ILE A 155 -6.13 -0.94 -0.05
C ILE A 155 -5.64 -2.38 -0.18
N VAL A 156 -5.60 -2.89 -1.41
CA VAL A 156 -5.15 -4.27 -1.68
C VAL A 156 -3.92 -4.23 -2.58
N SER A 157 -2.81 -4.71 -2.06
CA SER A 157 -1.51 -4.77 -2.75
C SER A 157 -1.26 -6.14 -3.42
N ALA A 158 -2.33 -6.82 -3.82
CA ALA A 158 -2.32 -8.08 -4.56
C ALA A 158 -3.50 -8.13 -5.54
N ALA A 159 -3.35 -8.82 -6.67
CA ALA A 159 -4.38 -8.86 -7.70
C ALA A 159 -5.41 -9.97 -7.47
N ALA A 160 -6.67 -9.62 -7.47
CA ALA A 160 -7.78 -10.58 -7.44
C ALA A 160 -8.31 -10.86 -8.86
N ALA A 161 -8.73 -12.09 -9.12
CA ALA A 161 -9.36 -12.45 -10.40
C ALA A 161 -10.66 -11.66 -10.63
N GLN A 162 -11.40 -11.37 -9.56
CA GLN A 162 -12.60 -10.56 -9.53
C GLN A 162 -12.68 -9.82 -8.20
N LEU A 163 -13.48 -8.74 -8.15
CA LEU A 163 -13.66 -7.95 -6.93
C LEU A 163 -14.22 -8.82 -5.78
N PRO A 164 -13.49 -8.98 -4.66
CA PRO A 164 -14.00 -9.74 -3.53
C PRO A 164 -15.16 -9.00 -2.85
N ARG A 165 -16.31 -9.64 -2.79
CA ARG A 165 -17.54 -9.06 -2.22
C ARG A 165 -17.38 -8.73 -0.74
N GLU A 166 -16.70 -9.58 -0.02
CA GLU A 166 -16.45 -9.44 1.43
C GLU A 166 -15.72 -8.14 1.77
N LEU A 167 -14.79 -7.68 0.90
CA LEU A 167 -14.09 -6.41 1.12
C LEU A 167 -15.00 -5.19 0.92
N VAL A 168 -15.94 -5.27 -0.02
CA VAL A 168 -16.94 -4.22 -0.24
C VAL A 168 -17.94 -4.16 0.92
N GLU A 169 -18.37 -5.30 1.42
CA GLU A 169 -19.30 -5.39 2.57
C GLU A 169 -18.71 -4.75 3.84
N GLN A 170 -17.39 -4.86 4.03
CA GLN A 170 -16.67 -4.28 5.18
C GLN A 170 -16.38 -2.78 5.06
N LEU A 171 -16.67 -2.14 3.92
CA LEU A 171 -16.56 -0.69 3.81
C LEU A 171 -17.70 0.01 4.57
N ALA A 172 -17.38 1.14 5.19
CA ALA A 172 -18.36 2.10 5.64
C ALA A 172 -19.15 2.69 4.45
N GLU A 173 -20.30 3.31 4.70
CA GLU A 173 -20.98 4.09 3.67
C GLU A 173 -20.11 5.29 3.26
N GLY A 174 -19.90 5.50 1.96
CA GLY A 174 -18.92 6.43 1.41
C GLY A 174 -17.46 5.95 1.52
N GLY A 175 -17.25 4.72 2.01
CA GLY A 175 -15.93 4.10 2.09
C GLY A 175 -15.38 3.75 0.70
N ARG A 176 -14.06 3.67 0.59
CA ARG A 176 -13.32 3.51 -0.68
C ARG A 176 -12.40 2.30 -0.61
N LEU A 177 -12.39 1.52 -1.68
CA LEU A 177 -11.49 0.38 -1.85
C LEU A 177 -10.71 0.55 -3.14
N ILE A 178 -9.39 0.32 -3.11
CA ILE A 178 -8.59 0.23 -4.32
C ILE A 178 -7.93 -1.14 -4.42
N ILE A 179 -8.05 -1.77 -5.58
CA ILE A 179 -7.61 -3.15 -5.80
C ILE A 179 -7.24 -3.38 -7.26
N PRO A 180 -6.13 -4.09 -7.55
CA PRO A 180 -5.88 -4.63 -8.88
C PRO A 180 -6.84 -5.81 -9.16
N VAL A 181 -7.54 -5.78 -10.29
CA VAL A 181 -8.43 -6.85 -10.73
C VAL A 181 -8.05 -7.33 -12.11
N GLY A 182 -7.95 -8.63 -12.29
CA GLY A 182 -7.60 -9.26 -13.56
C GLY A 182 -6.67 -10.45 -13.41
N TRP A 183 -6.21 -10.98 -14.57
CA TRP A 183 -5.37 -12.16 -14.64
C TRP A 183 -3.97 -11.80 -15.10
N GLU A 184 -2.96 -12.45 -14.55
CA GLU A 184 -1.52 -12.40 -14.86
C GLU A 184 -1.01 -11.10 -15.51
N ASP A 185 -1.16 -10.94 -16.84
CA ASP A 185 -0.59 -9.80 -17.58
C ASP A 185 -1.61 -8.69 -17.91
N SER A 186 -2.87 -8.83 -17.48
CA SER A 186 -3.93 -7.86 -17.76
C SER A 186 -4.72 -7.53 -16.49
N GLN A 187 -4.08 -6.80 -15.58
CA GLN A 187 -4.74 -6.31 -14.37
C GLN A 187 -5.03 -4.83 -14.52
N GLN A 188 -6.23 -4.44 -14.10
CA GLN A 188 -6.64 -3.05 -14.03
C GLN A 188 -6.90 -2.63 -12.60
N LEU A 189 -6.30 -1.53 -12.20
CA LEU A 189 -6.55 -0.93 -10.91
C LEU A 189 -7.98 -0.40 -10.88
N GLN A 190 -8.77 -0.83 -9.91
CA GLN A 190 -10.16 -0.44 -9.72
C GLN A 190 -10.31 0.33 -8.42
N LEU A 191 -10.94 1.50 -8.50
CA LEU A 191 -11.41 2.24 -7.34
C LEU A 191 -12.90 1.99 -7.17
N ILE A 192 -13.28 1.47 -6.02
CA ILE A 192 -14.66 1.19 -5.63
C ILE A 192 -15.04 2.15 -4.50
N GLU A 193 -16.18 2.82 -4.65
CA GLU A 193 -16.80 3.62 -3.60
C GLU A 193 -18.15 2.99 -3.23
N LYS A 194 -18.39 2.78 -1.94
CA LYS A 194 -19.68 2.28 -1.46
C LYS A 194 -20.67 3.42 -1.35
N ARG A 195 -21.73 3.39 -2.17
CA ARG A 195 -22.80 4.40 -2.19
C ARG A 195 -24.16 3.74 -2.05
N SER A 196 -24.93 4.14 -1.06
CA SER A 196 -26.25 3.54 -0.75
C SER A 196 -26.16 2.01 -0.63
N GLY A 197 -25.12 1.52 0.03
CA GLY A 197 -24.85 0.09 0.21
C GLY A 197 -24.34 -0.65 -1.03
N GLN A 198 -24.19 0.01 -2.19
CA GLN A 198 -23.77 -0.61 -3.45
C GLN A 198 -22.39 -0.15 -3.89
N PRO A 199 -21.59 -1.01 -4.55
CA PRO A 199 -20.29 -0.63 -5.09
C PRO A 199 -20.47 0.20 -6.38
N CYS A 200 -19.82 1.37 -6.42
CA CYS A 200 -19.63 2.18 -7.61
C CYS A 200 -18.18 2.07 -8.04
N THR A 201 -17.91 1.42 -9.17
CA THR A 201 -16.54 1.14 -9.65
C THR A 201 -16.11 2.15 -10.70
N SER A 202 -14.89 2.66 -10.58
CA SER A 202 -14.18 3.42 -11.61
C SER A 202 -12.84 2.78 -11.92
N LEU A 203 -12.50 2.69 -13.21
CA LEU A 203 -11.25 2.08 -13.67
C LEU A 203 -10.13 3.11 -13.61
N ARG A 204 -8.93 2.65 -13.26
CA ARG A 204 -7.69 3.41 -13.19
C ARG A 204 -6.67 2.79 -14.15
N GLU A 205 -5.39 2.95 -13.87
CA GLU A 205 -4.28 2.49 -14.71
C GLU A 205 -4.20 0.97 -14.81
N LEU A 206 -3.60 0.51 -15.91
CA LEU A 206 -3.14 -0.88 -16.02
C LEU A 206 -1.93 -1.08 -15.08
N CYS A 207 -1.90 -2.23 -14.43
CA CYS A 207 -0.88 -2.54 -13.43
C CYS A 207 -0.52 -4.02 -13.45
N ARG A 208 0.50 -4.37 -12.67
CA ARG A 208 0.89 -5.77 -12.46
C ARG A 208 1.26 -5.98 -10.99
N PHE A 209 0.50 -6.85 -10.34
CA PHE A 209 0.67 -7.25 -8.95
C PHE A 209 0.79 -8.78 -8.86
N VAL A 210 1.36 -9.24 -7.75
CA VAL A 210 1.30 -10.64 -7.35
C VAL A 210 -0.15 -11.04 -7.07
N PRO A 211 -0.51 -12.33 -7.23
CA PRO A 211 -1.90 -12.76 -7.02
C PRO A 211 -2.32 -12.66 -5.55
N LEU A 212 -3.57 -12.28 -5.33
CA LEU A 212 -4.25 -12.40 -4.03
C LEU A 212 -4.61 -13.87 -3.82
N ILE A 213 -3.93 -14.52 -2.90
CA ILE A 213 -4.12 -15.96 -2.62
C ILE A 213 -5.07 -16.11 -1.44
N SER A 214 -6.07 -16.98 -1.60
CA SER A 214 -7.00 -17.40 -0.54
C SER A 214 -6.66 -18.82 -0.06
N ASP A 215 -6.76 -19.07 1.25
CA ASP A 215 -6.59 -20.40 1.85
C ASP A 215 -7.78 -21.32 1.57
N LYS A 216 -8.86 -20.77 1.00
CA LYS A 216 -10.06 -21.52 0.56
C LYS A 216 -10.18 -21.38 -0.95
N SER A 217 -9.44 -22.17 -1.67
CA SER A 217 -9.68 -22.51 -3.07
C SER A 217 -10.33 -23.89 -3.17
#